data_95ea51dce84899f24bfa9b32e69304b5
#
_entry.id   95ea51dce84899f24bfa9b32e69304b5
#
_cell.length_a   1.000
_cell.length_b   1.000
_cell.length_c   1.000
_cell.angle_alpha   90.00
_cell.angle_beta   90.00
_cell.angle_gamma   90.00
#
_symmetry.space_group_name_H-M   'P 1'
#
loop_
_entity.id
_entity.type
_entity.pdbx_description
1 polymer ?
#
loop_
_entity_poly.entity_id
_entity_poly.type
_entity_poly.pdbx_seq_one_letter_code
_entity_poly.pdbx_strand_id
1 'polypeptide(L)'
;MTALQDPPSLIERYFDAWNARDPDAVEAAFAADGTYTDPTVDGPPLAGSAIVEHARVLLAAFPDLCFEILGGQPAGSQANGPVVTQWLMRGTNTGPWNGQPPTGRTVAVRGVGVIAGTDGQVTSAEEYFDRQGLAEQLGFQMRPLPPAAGPFQFGYAVRVSAGTSTVPGAFSLTWIEARSQAEADEIKLTAAVTSAELTGQPGFVSWIGLEIGSRLYTITAWENVDAARQIMHNNTHLAAAKRFLTGDFGAAGTTGVWSAHHLNPVRTRCPSCARLTDRAQPGDLCGCGQPLPPKPQYW
;
A
#
# COMPACT_ATOMS: atom_id res chain seq x y z
N MET A 1 -0.67 50.60 25.25
CA MET A 1 -1.78 50.33 24.33
C MET A 1 -1.50 49.02 23.67
N THR A 2 -2.13 47.92 24.15
CA THR A 2 -2.06 46.62 23.53
C THR A 2 -2.94 46.68 22.29
N ALA A 3 -2.37 46.51 21.11
CA ALA A 3 -3.15 46.39 19.89
C ALA A 3 -4.08 45.17 20.06
N LEU A 4 -5.38 45.41 19.98
CA LEU A 4 -6.36 44.33 19.84
C LEU A 4 -6.01 43.65 18.50
N GLN A 5 -5.56 42.41 18.56
CA GLN A 5 -5.40 41.58 17.37
C GLN A 5 -6.80 41.33 16.78
N ASP A 6 -6.97 41.56 15.50
CA ASP A 6 -8.19 41.20 14.80
C ASP A 6 -8.47 39.68 15.01
N PRO A 7 -9.74 39.29 15.15
CA PRO A 7 -10.07 37.89 15.31
C PRO A 7 -9.58 37.09 14.10
N PRO A 8 -9.08 35.86 14.33
CA PRO A 8 -8.55 35.03 13.24
C PRO A 8 -9.57 34.80 12.13
N SER A 9 -9.12 34.83 10.89
CA SER A 9 -9.94 34.54 9.72
C SER A 9 -10.51 33.12 9.76
N LEU A 10 -11.52 32.83 8.94
CA LEU A 10 -12.05 31.47 8.78
C LEU A 10 -10.93 30.46 8.42
N ILE A 11 -10.05 30.88 7.53
CA ILE A 11 -8.93 30.02 7.05
C ILE A 11 -7.94 29.75 8.17
N GLU A 12 -7.56 30.76 8.94
CA GLU A 12 -6.65 30.57 10.08
C GLU A 12 -7.27 29.62 11.10
N ARG A 13 -8.53 29.80 11.49
CA ARG A 13 -9.22 28.89 12.41
C ARG A 13 -9.27 27.45 11.91
N TYR A 14 -9.54 27.28 10.61
CA TYR A 14 -9.58 25.96 10.00
C TYR A 14 -8.21 25.25 10.09
N PHE A 15 -7.13 25.91 9.67
CA PHE A 15 -5.79 25.30 9.75
C PHE A 15 -5.24 25.21 11.19
N ASP A 16 -5.63 26.13 12.07
CA ASP A 16 -5.29 26.04 13.49
C ASP A 16 -5.93 24.80 14.14
N ALA A 17 -7.17 24.45 13.74
CA ALA A 17 -7.82 23.22 14.21
C ALA A 17 -7.04 21.95 13.80
N TRP A 18 -6.59 21.88 12.55
CA TRP A 18 -5.71 20.79 12.10
C TRP A 18 -4.35 20.78 12.82
N ASN A 19 -3.76 21.96 13.01
CA ASN A 19 -2.46 22.13 13.69
C ASN A 19 -2.53 21.85 15.21
N ALA A 20 -3.70 21.96 15.80
CA ALA A 20 -3.95 21.53 17.19
C ALA A 20 -3.78 19.99 17.34
N ARG A 21 -3.87 19.25 16.23
CA ARG A 21 -3.79 17.77 16.20
C ARG A 21 -4.83 17.10 17.08
N ASP A 22 -5.99 17.70 17.14
CA ASP A 22 -7.15 17.25 17.90
C ASP A 22 -8.33 17.04 16.95
N PRO A 23 -8.79 15.80 16.72
CA PRO A 23 -9.92 15.51 15.84
C PRO A 23 -11.21 16.24 16.23
N ASP A 24 -11.43 16.47 17.52
CA ASP A 24 -12.62 17.17 18.01
C ASP A 24 -12.54 18.68 17.70
N ALA A 25 -11.34 19.27 17.72
CA ALA A 25 -11.11 20.64 17.27
C ALA A 25 -11.36 20.79 15.76
N VAL A 26 -10.99 19.78 14.97
CA VAL A 26 -11.28 19.76 13.53
C VAL A 26 -12.79 19.74 13.29
N GLU A 27 -13.56 18.89 14.00
CA GLU A 27 -15.03 18.88 13.90
C GLU A 27 -15.62 20.22 14.27
N ALA A 28 -15.18 20.82 15.37
CA ALA A 28 -15.69 22.09 15.87
C ALA A 28 -15.47 23.27 14.90
N ALA A 29 -14.51 23.16 13.97
CA ALA A 29 -14.30 24.15 12.93
C ALA A 29 -15.38 24.13 11.84
N PHE A 30 -16.12 23.03 11.70
CA PHE A 30 -17.18 22.87 10.71
C PHE A 30 -18.56 23.24 11.27
N ALA A 31 -19.44 23.72 10.39
CA ALA A 31 -20.87 23.80 10.67
C ALA A 31 -21.48 22.41 10.80
N ALA A 32 -22.63 22.26 11.45
CA ALA A 32 -23.28 20.99 11.69
C ALA A 32 -23.57 20.16 10.42
N ASP A 33 -23.79 20.83 9.30
CA ASP A 33 -23.98 20.28 7.96
C ASP A 33 -22.75 20.46 7.06
N GLY A 34 -21.63 20.84 7.64
CA GLY A 34 -20.36 21.08 6.93
C GLY A 34 -19.79 19.82 6.30
N THR A 35 -19.13 19.98 5.16
CA THR A 35 -18.58 18.87 4.37
C THR A 35 -17.10 19.03 4.12
N TYR A 36 -16.43 17.89 4.00
CA TYR A 36 -14.99 17.79 3.70
C TYR A 36 -14.74 16.78 2.60
N THR A 37 -13.83 17.07 1.68
CA THR A 37 -13.28 16.12 0.72
C THR A 37 -11.83 16.42 0.39
N ASP A 38 -11.07 15.38 0.11
CA ASP A 38 -9.70 15.44 -0.41
C ASP A 38 -9.43 14.24 -1.34
N PRO A 39 -8.26 14.17 -2.03
CA PRO A 39 -7.94 13.06 -2.94
C PRO A 39 -7.82 11.67 -2.26
N THR A 40 -7.87 11.57 -0.93
CA THR A 40 -7.86 10.28 -0.21
C THR A 40 -9.26 9.82 0.20
N VAL A 41 -10.27 10.67 0.04
CA VAL A 41 -11.68 10.35 0.31
C VAL A 41 -12.30 9.69 -0.92
N ASP A 42 -12.58 8.40 -0.82
CA ASP A 42 -13.28 7.66 -1.86
C ASP A 42 -14.81 7.79 -1.64
N GLY A 43 -15.53 8.35 -2.60
CA GLY A 43 -17.00 8.50 -2.55
C GLY A 43 -17.49 9.92 -2.31
N PRO A 44 -18.67 10.11 -1.67
CA PRO A 44 -19.23 11.44 -1.39
C PRO A 44 -18.41 12.18 -0.33
N PRO A 45 -18.51 13.52 -0.26
CA PRO A 45 -17.89 14.31 0.79
C PRO A 45 -18.25 13.81 2.20
N LEU A 46 -17.29 13.83 3.10
CA LEU A 46 -17.47 13.48 4.50
C LEU A 46 -18.29 14.56 5.23
N ALA A 47 -19.07 14.17 6.24
CA ALA A 47 -19.83 15.07 7.09
C ALA A 47 -19.87 14.54 8.54
N GLY A 48 -19.99 15.47 9.51
CA GLY A 48 -20.10 15.15 10.93
C GLY A 48 -18.98 14.22 11.43
N SER A 49 -19.35 13.15 12.13
CA SER A 49 -18.39 12.21 12.72
C SER A 49 -17.44 11.53 11.71
N ALA A 50 -17.78 11.52 10.42
CA ALA A 50 -16.88 10.99 9.39
C ALA A 50 -15.65 11.89 9.18
N ILE A 51 -15.78 13.23 9.38
CA ILE A 51 -14.66 14.18 9.36
C ILE A 51 -13.73 13.90 10.55
N VAL A 52 -14.30 13.66 11.73
CA VAL A 52 -13.53 13.31 12.94
C VAL A 52 -12.71 12.04 12.74
N GLU A 53 -13.34 11.00 12.18
CA GLU A 53 -12.66 9.73 11.94
C GLU A 53 -11.54 9.88 10.91
N HIS A 54 -11.78 10.65 9.83
CA HIS A 54 -10.75 10.96 8.84
C HIS A 54 -9.56 11.70 9.49
N ALA A 55 -9.84 12.73 10.31
CA ALA A 55 -8.81 13.46 11.05
C ALA A 55 -8.04 12.53 12.00
N ARG A 56 -8.74 11.64 12.70
CA ARG A 56 -8.11 10.66 13.62
C ARG A 56 -7.16 9.72 12.88
N VAL A 57 -7.58 9.19 11.72
CA VAL A 57 -6.74 8.32 10.89
C VAL A 57 -5.50 9.05 10.38
N LEU A 58 -5.66 10.27 9.88
CA LEU A 58 -4.55 11.08 9.38
C LEU A 58 -3.56 11.45 10.49
N LEU A 59 -4.06 11.89 11.64
CA LEU A 59 -3.23 12.27 12.80
C LEU A 59 -2.54 11.06 13.46
N ALA A 60 -3.17 9.89 13.43
CA ALA A 60 -2.52 8.65 13.86
C ALA A 60 -1.38 8.24 12.91
N ALA A 61 -1.53 8.45 11.61
CA ALA A 61 -0.50 8.17 10.63
C ALA A 61 0.66 9.19 10.68
N PHE A 62 0.37 10.46 10.99
CA PHE A 62 1.30 11.58 11.03
C PHE A 62 1.12 12.38 12.34
N PRO A 63 1.64 11.90 13.49
CA PRO A 63 1.41 12.56 14.80
C PRO A 63 2.01 13.97 14.92
N ASP A 64 2.98 14.30 14.08
CA ASP A 64 3.63 15.62 13.99
C ASP A 64 3.09 16.48 12.85
N LEU A 65 1.90 16.13 12.31
CA LEU A 65 1.25 16.85 11.22
C LEU A 65 1.20 18.36 11.49
N CYS A 66 1.57 19.14 10.48
CA CYS A 66 1.53 20.59 10.53
C CYS A 66 1.21 21.17 9.14
N PHE A 67 0.30 22.12 9.09
CA PHE A 67 -0.02 22.92 7.91
C PHE A 67 0.54 24.33 8.03
N GLU A 68 1.14 24.80 6.96
CA GLU A 68 1.63 26.17 6.77
C GLU A 68 0.82 26.80 5.63
N ILE A 69 0.21 27.95 5.88
CA ILE A 69 -0.48 28.73 4.83
C ILE A 69 0.59 29.46 4.01
N LEU A 70 0.69 29.16 2.73
CA LEU A 70 1.67 29.76 1.81
C LEU A 70 1.14 31.03 1.12
N GLY A 71 -0.18 31.16 1.01
CA GLY A 71 -0.84 32.27 0.35
C GLY A 71 -2.32 31.97 0.11
N GLY A 72 -3.07 32.97 -0.25
CA GLY A 72 -4.50 32.86 -0.50
C GLY A 72 -5.10 34.25 -0.72
N GLN A 73 -6.39 34.31 -0.93
CA GLN A 73 -7.07 35.59 -0.94
C GLN A 73 -7.10 36.18 0.49
N PRO A 74 -6.81 37.48 0.68
CA PRO A 74 -6.85 38.07 2.00
C PRO A 74 -8.22 37.86 2.66
N ALA A 75 -8.22 37.55 3.96
CA ALA A 75 -9.42 37.51 4.76
C ALA A 75 -10.22 38.84 4.57
N GLY A 76 -11.47 38.73 4.15
CA GLY A 76 -12.37 39.89 3.94
C GLY A 76 -12.58 40.33 2.51
N SER A 77 -12.01 39.72 1.51
CA SER A 77 -12.20 40.13 0.11
C SER A 77 -13.53 39.69 -0.51
N GLN A 78 -14.26 38.74 0.10
CA GLN A 78 -15.66 38.42 -0.28
C GLN A 78 -16.44 37.94 0.95
N ALA A 79 -17.48 38.66 1.28
CA ALA A 79 -18.33 38.36 2.45
C ALA A 79 -19.14 37.02 2.31
N ASN A 80 -19.22 36.41 1.10
CA ASN A 80 -20.12 35.29 0.83
C ASN A 80 -19.59 34.29 -0.23
N GLY A 81 -18.30 34.23 -0.48
CA GLY A 81 -17.73 33.27 -1.46
C GLY A 81 -16.68 32.32 -0.88
N PRO A 82 -16.40 31.18 -1.55
CA PRO A 82 -15.32 30.31 -1.13
C PRO A 82 -13.96 31.01 -1.23
N VAL A 83 -13.10 30.75 -0.27
CA VAL A 83 -11.73 31.27 -0.23
C VAL A 83 -10.80 30.20 -0.76
N VAL A 84 -9.94 30.56 -1.73
CA VAL A 84 -8.89 29.69 -2.24
C VAL A 84 -7.62 29.99 -1.48
N THR A 85 -7.03 28.97 -0.86
CA THR A 85 -5.78 29.08 -0.12
C THR A 85 -4.77 28.04 -0.55
N GLN A 86 -3.49 28.42 -0.60
CA GLN A 86 -2.39 27.49 -0.82
C GLN A 86 -1.77 27.12 0.53
N TRP A 87 -1.48 25.86 0.71
CA TRP A 87 -0.90 25.35 1.94
C TRP A 87 0.23 24.34 1.67
N LEU A 88 1.02 24.11 2.69
CA LEU A 88 2.03 23.07 2.75
C LEU A 88 1.81 22.23 4.00
N MET A 89 1.51 20.95 3.79
CA MET A 89 1.45 19.93 4.84
C MET A 89 2.82 19.31 5.03
N ARG A 90 3.25 19.16 6.28
CA ARG A 90 4.43 18.39 6.68
C ARG A 90 4.05 17.37 7.74
N GLY A 91 4.76 16.25 7.78
CA GLY A 91 4.59 15.24 8.82
C GLY A 91 5.51 14.05 8.60
N THR A 92 5.67 13.24 9.64
CA THR A 92 6.43 11.98 9.61
C THR A 92 5.49 10.79 9.77
N ASN A 93 5.51 9.89 8.80
CA ASN A 93 4.64 8.71 8.82
C ASN A 93 5.16 7.68 9.84
N THR A 94 4.65 7.73 11.07
CA THR A 94 4.99 6.80 12.16
C THR A 94 3.85 5.88 12.55
N GLY A 95 2.66 6.07 11.99
CA GLY A 95 1.51 5.18 12.14
C GLY A 95 1.07 4.56 10.82
N PRO A 96 0.21 3.54 10.87
CA PRO A 96 -0.31 2.90 9.65
C PRO A 96 -1.18 3.87 8.86
N TRP A 97 -1.11 3.79 7.52
CA TRP A 97 -1.91 4.63 6.63
C TRP A 97 -2.38 3.82 5.42
N ASN A 98 -3.68 3.89 5.10
CA ASN A 98 -4.30 3.16 3.99
C ASN A 98 -3.94 1.66 3.97
N GLY A 99 -3.98 0.99 5.13
CA GLY A 99 -3.64 -0.42 5.25
C GLY A 99 -2.16 -0.75 5.10
N GLN A 100 -1.28 0.27 4.96
CA GLN A 100 0.16 0.07 4.87
C GLN A 100 0.84 0.33 6.22
N PRO A 101 1.92 -0.40 6.54
CA PRO A 101 2.69 -0.15 7.76
C PRO A 101 3.38 1.21 7.70
N PRO A 102 3.75 1.78 8.86
CA PRO A 102 4.49 3.05 8.90
C PRO A 102 5.83 2.95 8.19
N THR A 103 6.17 3.99 7.44
CA THR A 103 7.40 4.03 6.63
C THR A 103 8.55 4.76 7.33
N GLY A 104 8.27 5.53 8.38
CA GLY A 104 9.22 6.40 9.06
C GLY A 104 9.68 7.61 8.23
N ARG A 105 9.10 7.84 7.06
CA ARG A 105 9.49 8.91 6.15
C ARG A 105 8.75 10.21 6.46
N THR A 106 9.45 11.32 6.26
CA THR A 106 8.85 12.66 6.28
C THR A 106 8.30 13.03 4.91
N VAL A 107 7.18 13.77 4.91
CA VAL A 107 6.55 14.29 3.71
C VAL A 107 6.43 15.81 3.76
N ALA A 108 6.40 16.42 2.58
CA ALA A 108 6.13 17.83 2.39
C ALA A 108 5.24 17.99 1.14
N VAL A 109 3.93 18.12 1.36
CA VAL A 109 2.90 18.10 0.31
C VAL A 109 2.30 19.50 0.17
N ARG A 110 2.36 20.05 -1.03
CA ARG A 110 1.65 21.29 -1.37
C ARG A 110 0.24 20.97 -1.83
N GLY A 111 -0.69 21.81 -1.42
CA GLY A 111 -2.07 21.70 -1.87
C GLY A 111 -2.77 23.04 -1.95
N VAL A 112 -4.00 22.96 -2.38
CA VAL A 112 -4.93 24.09 -2.48
C VAL A 112 -6.23 23.68 -1.83
N GLY A 113 -6.71 24.50 -0.89
CA GLY A 113 -8.04 24.38 -0.30
C GLY A 113 -9.01 25.38 -0.92
N VAL A 114 -10.20 24.93 -1.23
CA VAL A 114 -11.35 25.77 -1.59
C VAL A 114 -12.34 25.66 -0.43
N ILE A 115 -12.36 26.70 0.41
CA ILE A 115 -13.04 26.66 1.71
C ILE A 115 -14.14 27.70 1.74
N ALA A 116 -15.37 27.26 1.97
CA ALA A 116 -16.52 28.14 2.21
C ALA A 116 -16.92 28.08 3.68
N GLY A 117 -17.50 29.15 4.18
CA GLY A 117 -17.99 29.20 5.55
C GLY A 117 -18.95 30.35 5.81
N THR A 118 -19.70 30.19 6.87
CA THR A 118 -20.70 31.19 7.36
C THR A 118 -20.58 31.26 8.87
N ASP A 119 -20.72 32.46 9.44
CA ASP A 119 -20.68 32.71 10.89
C ASP A 119 -19.41 32.15 11.58
N GLY A 120 -18.32 32.12 10.81
CA GLY A 120 -17.03 31.65 11.32
C GLY A 120 -16.83 30.15 11.37
N GLN A 121 -17.75 29.37 10.84
CA GLN A 121 -17.62 27.91 10.68
C GLN A 121 -17.53 27.51 9.21
N VAL A 122 -16.83 26.43 8.92
CA VAL A 122 -16.64 25.86 7.58
C VAL A 122 -17.92 25.15 7.16
N THR A 123 -18.51 25.55 6.04
CA THR A 123 -19.64 24.83 5.43
C THR A 123 -19.21 23.85 4.36
N SER A 124 -18.07 24.11 3.70
CA SER A 124 -17.41 23.12 2.84
C SER A 124 -15.90 23.35 2.79
N ALA A 125 -15.14 22.28 2.80
CA ALA A 125 -13.71 22.29 2.53
C ALA A 125 -13.40 21.23 1.46
N GLU A 126 -12.88 21.71 0.33
CA GLU A 126 -12.43 20.85 -0.77
C GLU A 126 -10.92 21.02 -0.92
N GLU A 127 -10.16 19.98 -0.58
CA GLU A 127 -8.72 20.02 -0.61
C GLU A 127 -8.19 19.29 -1.86
N TYR A 128 -7.18 19.85 -2.50
CA TYR A 128 -6.57 19.33 -3.72
C TYR A 128 -5.06 19.26 -3.54
N PHE A 129 -4.50 18.07 -3.69
CA PHE A 129 -3.05 17.86 -3.65
C PHE A 129 -2.64 16.65 -4.51
N ASP A 130 -1.34 16.52 -4.76
CA ASP A 130 -0.76 15.42 -5.50
C ASP A 130 -0.68 14.15 -4.61
N ARG A 131 -1.73 13.30 -4.70
CA ARG A 131 -1.78 12.01 -4.00
C ARG A 131 -0.65 11.07 -4.43
N GLN A 132 -0.27 11.09 -5.72
CA GLN A 132 0.84 10.28 -6.21
C GLN A 132 2.17 10.74 -5.62
N GLY A 133 2.44 12.03 -5.63
CA GLY A 133 3.63 12.62 -5.04
C GLY A 133 3.74 12.37 -3.53
N LEU A 134 2.62 12.38 -2.80
CA LEU A 134 2.58 11.95 -1.40
C LEU A 134 2.98 10.48 -1.24
N ALA A 135 2.41 9.58 -2.04
CA ALA A 135 2.75 8.15 -2.00
C ALA A 135 4.22 7.91 -2.33
N GLU A 136 4.78 8.60 -3.32
CA GLU A 136 6.20 8.51 -3.70
C GLU A 136 7.14 9.01 -2.59
N GLN A 137 6.80 10.10 -1.90
CA GLN A 137 7.55 10.58 -0.74
C GLN A 137 7.56 9.54 0.40
N LEU A 138 6.46 8.83 0.59
CA LEU A 138 6.36 7.71 1.53
C LEU A 138 7.13 6.46 1.06
N GLY A 139 7.64 6.44 -0.17
CA GLY A 139 8.42 5.34 -0.75
C GLY A 139 7.59 4.31 -1.50
N PHE A 140 6.30 4.55 -1.69
CA PHE A 140 5.46 3.71 -2.52
C PHE A 140 5.67 4.01 -4.01
N GLN A 141 5.53 2.98 -4.83
CA GLN A 141 5.49 3.12 -6.28
C GLN A 141 4.04 3.03 -6.75
N MET A 142 3.53 4.09 -7.35
CA MET A 142 2.22 4.11 -7.97
C MET A 142 2.35 3.70 -9.43
N ARG A 143 1.69 2.61 -9.82
CA ARG A 143 1.65 2.15 -11.21
C ARG A 143 0.20 2.03 -11.67
N PRO A 144 -0.29 2.89 -12.58
CA PRO A 144 -1.59 2.72 -13.16
C PRO A 144 -1.61 1.42 -13.98
N LEU A 145 -2.59 0.58 -13.71
CA LEU A 145 -2.84 -0.62 -14.51
C LEU A 145 -3.87 -0.29 -15.59
N PRO A 146 -3.65 -0.72 -16.84
CA PRO A 146 -4.66 -0.54 -17.86
C PRO A 146 -5.91 -1.38 -17.53
N PRO A 147 -7.10 -0.97 -17.97
CA PRO A 147 -8.29 -1.79 -17.84
C PRO A 147 -8.13 -3.11 -18.63
N ALA A 148 -8.90 -4.11 -18.25
CA ALA A 148 -8.95 -5.36 -19.01
C ALA A 148 -9.31 -5.08 -20.47
N ALA A 149 -8.58 -5.71 -21.41
CA ALA A 149 -8.76 -5.52 -22.85
C ALA A 149 -8.79 -6.88 -23.56
N GLY A 150 -9.98 -7.31 -23.99
CA GLY A 150 -10.16 -8.65 -24.59
C GLY A 150 -9.77 -9.75 -23.59
N PRO A 151 -8.89 -10.69 -23.98
CA PRO A 151 -8.45 -11.76 -23.10
C PRO A 151 -7.40 -11.32 -22.08
N PHE A 152 -6.91 -10.06 -22.12
CA PHE A 152 -5.86 -9.57 -21.24
C PHE A 152 -6.46 -8.97 -19.97
N GLN A 153 -6.04 -9.50 -18.83
CA GLN A 153 -6.33 -8.97 -17.49
C GLN A 153 -5.02 -8.57 -16.83
N PHE A 154 -4.99 -7.38 -16.24
CA PHE A 154 -3.80 -6.85 -15.59
C PHE A 154 -3.97 -6.95 -14.07
N GLY A 155 -2.85 -7.08 -13.37
CA GLY A 155 -2.83 -7.21 -11.93
C GLY A 155 -1.48 -6.82 -11.34
N TYR A 156 -1.25 -7.17 -10.09
CA TYR A 156 0.04 -6.97 -9.44
C TYR A 156 0.56 -8.26 -8.82
N ALA A 157 1.86 -8.27 -8.49
CA ALA A 157 2.54 -9.42 -7.91
C ALA A 157 3.43 -9.01 -6.73
N VAL A 158 3.56 -9.93 -5.78
CA VAL A 158 4.52 -9.83 -4.68
C VAL A 158 5.33 -11.11 -4.60
N ARG A 159 6.61 -11.01 -4.21
CA ARG A 159 7.50 -12.17 -4.04
C ARG A 159 8.10 -12.16 -2.65
N VAL A 160 8.07 -13.33 -2.00
CA VAL A 160 8.79 -13.61 -0.75
C VAL A 160 9.76 -14.76 -1.01
N SER A 161 11.01 -14.64 -0.57
CA SER A 161 12.05 -15.64 -0.81
C SER A 161 12.81 -15.95 0.47
N ALA A 162 13.16 -17.22 0.67
CA ALA A 162 14.06 -17.64 1.74
C ALA A 162 15.54 -17.24 1.50
N GLY A 163 15.84 -16.61 0.34
CA GLY A 163 17.22 -16.22 0.00
C GLY A 163 18.12 -17.40 -0.41
N THR A 164 17.57 -18.59 -0.57
CA THR A 164 18.32 -19.79 -0.97
C THR A 164 18.52 -19.85 -2.49
N SER A 165 19.61 -20.50 -2.91
CA SER A 165 19.85 -20.84 -4.32
C SER A 165 19.42 -22.28 -4.66
N THR A 166 18.67 -22.92 -3.78
CA THR A 166 18.16 -24.28 -3.97
C THR A 166 17.26 -24.36 -5.21
N VAL A 167 17.44 -25.41 -5.99
CA VAL A 167 16.61 -25.71 -7.15
C VAL A 167 15.29 -26.30 -6.65
N PRO A 168 14.13 -25.74 -6.98
CA PRO A 168 12.87 -26.30 -6.56
C PRO A 168 12.61 -27.68 -7.17
N GLY A 169 12.19 -28.64 -6.35
CA GLY A 169 11.73 -29.97 -6.79
C GLY A 169 10.21 -30.08 -6.88
N ALA A 170 9.50 -29.14 -6.24
CA ALA A 170 8.04 -29.09 -6.29
C ALA A 170 7.51 -27.65 -6.26
N PHE A 171 6.29 -27.48 -6.78
CA PHE A 171 5.53 -26.24 -6.72
C PHE A 171 4.13 -26.53 -6.22
N SER A 172 3.59 -25.69 -5.34
CA SER A 172 2.17 -25.64 -5.08
C SER A 172 1.58 -24.40 -5.71
N LEU A 173 0.40 -24.55 -6.33
CA LEU A 173 -0.38 -23.45 -6.87
C LEU A 173 -1.76 -23.47 -6.21
N THR A 174 -2.13 -22.35 -5.63
CA THR A 174 -3.48 -22.13 -5.09
C THR A 174 -4.07 -20.91 -5.80
N TRP A 175 -5.37 -20.96 -6.08
CA TRP A 175 -6.09 -19.73 -6.38
C TRP A 175 -7.39 -19.68 -5.58
N ILE A 176 -7.78 -18.47 -5.23
CA ILE A 176 -9.04 -18.14 -4.56
C ILE A 176 -9.68 -16.99 -5.32
N GLU A 177 -10.98 -17.10 -5.59
CA GLU A 177 -11.78 -16.03 -6.16
C GLU A 177 -12.50 -15.28 -5.05
N ALA A 178 -12.20 -13.98 -4.90
CA ALA A 178 -12.83 -13.13 -3.91
C ALA A 178 -14.20 -12.64 -4.38
N ARG A 179 -15.15 -12.50 -3.44
CA ARG A 179 -16.51 -12.00 -3.70
C ARG A 179 -16.59 -10.47 -3.77
N SER A 180 -15.59 -9.78 -3.18
CA SER A 180 -15.50 -8.32 -3.15
C SER A 180 -14.05 -7.87 -3.00
N GLN A 181 -13.78 -6.58 -3.20
CA GLN A 181 -12.46 -6.00 -2.96
C GLN A 181 -12.05 -6.11 -1.49
N ALA A 182 -12.96 -5.84 -0.56
CA ALA A 182 -12.68 -5.96 0.88
C ALA A 182 -12.26 -7.39 1.26
N GLU A 183 -12.90 -8.41 0.67
CA GLU A 183 -12.51 -9.80 0.86
C GLU A 183 -11.18 -10.13 0.21
N ALA A 184 -10.89 -9.58 -0.98
CA ALA A 184 -9.59 -9.73 -1.61
C ALA A 184 -8.46 -9.16 -0.74
N ASP A 185 -8.69 -8.00 -0.10
CA ASP A 185 -7.74 -7.38 0.82
C ASP A 185 -7.53 -8.23 2.09
N GLU A 186 -8.58 -8.82 2.64
CA GLU A 186 -8.49 -9.75 3.77
C GLU A 186 -7.70 -11.02 3.42
N ILE A 187 -7.94 -11.60 2.23
CA ILE A 187 -7.19 -12.76 1.74
C ILE A 187 -5.71 -12.41 1.57
N LYS A 188 -5.38 -11.21 1.05
CA LYS A 188 -4.00 -10.73 0.92
C LYS A 188 -3.30 -10.60 2.27
N LEU A 189 -3.96 -10.04 3.26
CA LEU A 189 -3.41 -9.93 4.62
C LEU A 189 -3.13 -11.31 5.22
N THR A 190 -4.06 -12.25 5.06
CA THR A 190 -3.90 -13.63 5.52
C THR A 190 -2.73 -14.33 4.79
N ALA A 191 -2.61 -14.12 3.49
CA ALA A 191 -1.52 -14.65 2.68
C ALA A 191 -0.16 -14.04 3.08
N ALA A 192 -0.11 -12.75 3.41
CA ALA A 192 1.10 -12.08 3.87
C ALA A 192 1.60 -12.67 5.20
N VAL A 193 0.73 -12.89 6.18
CA VAL A 193 1.09 -13.54 7.44
C VAL A 193 1.59 -14.96 7.20
N THR A 194 0.85 -15.75 6.42
CA THR A 194 1.25 -17.13 6.08
C THR A 194 2.61 -17.16 5.39
N SER A 195 2.84 -16.29 4.40
CA SER A 195 4.10 -16.26 3.66
C SER A 195 5.30 -15.86 4.55
N ALA A 196 5.10 -14.98 5.52
CA ALA A 196 6.14 -14.63 6.49
C ALA A 196 6.54 -15.83 7.37
N GLU A 197 5.56 -16.60 7.84
CA GLU A 197 5.82 -17.84 8.61
C GLU A 197 6.53 -18.90 7.78
N LEU A 198 6.21 -19.00 6.49
CA LEU A 198 6.84 -19.96 5.58
C LEU A 198 8.34 -19.73 5.39
N THR A 199 8.85 -18.52 5.58
CA THR A 199 10.29 -18.21 5.45
C THR A 199 11.17 -19.02 6.43
N GLY A 200 10.61 -19.42 7.57
CA GLY A 200 11.25 -20.27 8.56
C GLY A 200 11.02 -21.78 8.39
N GLN A 201 10.21 -22.18 7.39
CA GLN A 201 9.84 -23.58 7.22
C GLN A 201 10.91 -24.34 6.42
N PRO A 202 11.39 -25.50 6.91
CA PRO A 202 12.35 -26.32 6.18
C PRO A 202 11.84 -26.71 4.78
N GLY A 203 12.71 -26.54 3.78
CA GLY A 203 12.39 -26.85 2.39
C GLY A 203 11.54 -25.80 1.66
N PHE A 204 11.19 -24.69 2.29
CA PHE A 204 10.61 -23.54 1.61
C PHE A 204 11.68 -22.81 0.78
N VAL A 205 11.36 -22.50 -0.48
CA VAL A 205 12.26 -21.78 -1.40
C VAL A 205 11.76 -20.36 -1.62
N SER A 206 10.53 -20.21 -2.09
CA SER A 206 9.93 -18.89 -2.28
C SER A 206 8.41 -18.98 -2.50
N TRP A 207 7.77 -17.85 -2.40
CA TRP A 207 6.34 -17.67 -2.64
C TRP A 207 6.11 -16.44 -3.54
N ILE A 208 5.19 -16.59 -4.49
CA ILE A 208 4.73 -15.50 -5.35
C ILE A 208 3.21 -15.39 -5.19
N GLY A 209 2.73 -14.21 -4.84
CA GLY A 209 1.33 -13.86 -4.85
C GLY A 209 1.01 -13.02 -6.08
N LEU A 210 -0.10 -13.33 -6.74
CA LEU A 210 -0.61 -12.59 -7.89
C LEU A 210 -2.07 -12.23 -7.63
N GLU A 211 -2.47 -11.02 -7.96
CA GLU A 211 -3.87 -10.61 -8.03
C GLU A 211 -4.19 -10.21 -9.46
N ILE A 212 -5.18 -10.87 -10.05
CA ILE A 212 -5.63 -10.62 -11.42
C ILE A 212 -7.16 -10.62 -11.42
N GLY A 213 -7.76 -9.44 -11.57
CA GLY A 213 -9.20 -9.28 -11.40
C GLY A 213 -9.64 -9.68 -10.00
N SER A 214 -10.66 -10.53 -9.86
CA SER A 214 -11.16 -11.06 -8.58
C SER A 214 -10.35 -12.24 -8.04
N ARG A 215 -9.36 -12.75 -8.78
CA ARG A 215 -8.58 -13.94 -8.41
C ARG A 215 -7.24 -13.60 -7.79
N LEU A 216 -6.99 -14.25 -6.67
CA LEU A 216 -5.71 -14.24 -6.00
C LEU A 216 -5.05 -15.62 -6.19
N TYR A 217 -3.83 -15.61 -6.70
CA TYR A 217 -3.03 -16.80 -6.94
C TYR A 217 -1.83 -16.80 -6.00
N THR A 218 -1.46 -17.99 -5.54
CA THR A 218 -0.16 -18.20 -4.89
C THR A 218 0.59 -19.32 -5.61
N ILE A 219 1.86 -19.08 -5.90
CA ILE A 219 2.79 -20.07 -6.42
C ILE A 219 3.91 -20.20 -5.41
N THR A 220 3.99 -21.35 -4.75
CA THR A 220 5.04 -21.61 -3.74
C THR A 220 6.01 -22.65 -4.27
N ALA A 221 7.29 -22.34 -4.23
CA ALA A 221 8.37 -23.21 -4.61
C ALA A 221 8.93 -23.93 -3.36
N TRP A 222 9.17 -25.23 -3.48
CA TRP A 222 9.61 -26.15 -2.42
C TRP A 222 10.80 -26.98 -2.89
N GLU A 223 11.68 -27.37 -1.98
CA GLU A 223 12.77 -28.29 -2.29
C GLU A 223 12.27 -29.63 -2.86
N ASN A 224 11.15 -30.12 -2.33
CA ASN A 224 10.52 -31.36 -2.77
C ASN A 224 9.03 -31.41 -2.36
N VAL A 225 8.34 -32.48 -2.76
CA VAL A 225 6.90 -32.67 -2.46
C VAL A 225 6.64 -32.85 -0.97
N ASP A 226 7.57 -33.46 -0.23
CA ASP A 226 7.39 -33.67 1.21
C ASP A 226 7.50 -32.37 1.99
N ALA A 227 8.39 -31.46 1.58
CA ALA A 227 8.46 -30.11 2.10
C ALA A 227 7.14 -29.35 1.83
N ALA A 228 6.56 -29.48 0.64
CA ALA A 228 5.27 -28.87 0.33
C ALA A 228 4.15 -29.38 1.24
N ARG A 229 4.14 -30.65 1.61
CA ARG A 229 3.15 -31.22 2.54
C ARG A 229 3.25 -30.66 3.95
N GLN A 230 4.41 -30.19 4.39
CA GLN A 230 4.60 -29.63 5.72
C GLN A 230 3.79 -28.34 5.95
N ILE A 231 3.31 -27.66 4.90
CA ILE A 231 2.41 -26.51 5.04
C ILE A 231 1.12 -26.87 5.79
N MET A 232 0.72 -28.13 5.73
CA MET A 232 -0.45 -28.64 6.46
C MET A 232 -0.24 -28.69 7.98
N HIS A 233 0.95 -28.39 8.48
CA HIS A 233 1.26 -28.22 9.91
C HIS A 233 1.38 -26.75 10.32
N ASN A 234 1.27 -25.81 9.36
CA ASN A 234 1.27 -24.37 9.64
C ASN A 234 -0.12 -23.93 10.12
N ASN A 235 -0.21 -23.40 11.34
CA ASN A 235 -1.47 -23.04 11.98
C ASN A 235 -2.22 -21.95 11.23
N THR A 236 -1.53 -20.93 10.72
CA THR A 236 -2.14 -19.83 9.97
C THR A 236 -2.71 -20.33 8.65
N HIS A 237 -1.97 -21.18 7.93
CA HIS A 237 -2.46 -21.82 6.72
C HIS A 237 -3.68 -22.71 6.98
N LEU A 238 -3.66 -23.53 8.04
CA LEU A 238 -4.80 -24.39 8.41
C LEU A 238 -6.04 -23.55 8.78
N ALA A 239 -5.86 -22.45 9.51
CA ALA A 239 -6.95 -21.55 9.83
C ALA A 239 -7.56 -20.93 8.57
N ALA A 240 -6.75 -20.48 7.63
CA ALA A 240 -7.19 -19.95 6.34
C ALA A 240 -7.93 -21.01 5.50
N ALA A 241 -7.38 -22.22 5.41
CA ALA A 241 -8.01 -23.33 4.71
C ALA A 241 -9.38 -23.71 5.32
N LYS A 242 -9.48 -23.71 6.65
CA LYS A 242 -10.74 -23.96 7.34
C LYS A 242 -11.77 -22.89 7.00
N ARG A 243 -11.41 -21.61 7.06
CA ARG A 243 -12.30 -20.49 6.71
C ARG A 243 -12.83 -20.60 5.27
N PHE A 244 -11.96 -20.95 4.33
CA PHE A 244 -12.36 -21.19 2.94
C PHE A 244 -13.37 -22.35 2.84
N LEU A 245 -13.12 -23.48 3.52
CA LEU A 245 -14.01 -24.66 3.50
C LEU A 245 -15.33 -24.43 4.21
N THR A 246 -15.39 -23.55 5.21
CA THR A 246 -16.64 -23.17 5.91
C THR A 246 -17.43 -22.07 5.20
N GLY A 247 -16.88 -21.50 4.12
CA GLY A 247 -17.52 -20.43 3.35
C GLY A 247 -17.32 -19.02 3.93
N ASP A 248 -16.42 -18.86 4.92
CA ASP A 248 -16.17 -17.58 5.54
C ASP A 248 -15.48 -16.59 4.59
N PHE A 249 -14.68 -17.09 3.64
CA PHE A 249 -14.15 -16.28 2.55
C PHE A 249 -13.91 -17.08 1.26
N GLY A 250 -13.91 -16.36 0.13
CA GLY A 250 -13.73 -16.92 -1.21
C GLY A 250 -15.01 -17.50 -1.80
N ALA A 251 -15.28 -17.19 -3.05
CA ALA A 251 -16.38 -17.74 -3.83
C ALA A 251 -16.03 -19.09 -4.45
N ALA A 252 -14.76 -19.30 -4.82
CA ALA A 252 -14.24 -20.51 -5.40
C ALA A 252 -12.73 -20.59 -5.18
N GLY A 253 -12.14 -21.77 -5.33
CA GLY A 253 -10.69 -21.94 -5.20
C GLY A 253 -10.24 -23.38 -5.42
N THR A 254 -8.96 -23.56 -5.61
CA THR A 254 -8.31 -24.87 -5.65
C THR A 254 -6.85 -24.78 -5.28
N THR A 255 -6.29 -25.89 -4.85
CA THR A 255 -4.86 -26.07 -4.59
C THR A 255 -4.39 -27.35 -5.28
N GLY A 256 -3.21 -27.26 -5.91
CA GLY A 256 -2.51 -28.44 -6.44
C GLY A 256 -1.03 -28.37 -6.13
N VAL A 257 -0.39 -29.55 -6.12
CA VAL A 257 1.06 -29.69 -5.98
C VAL A 257 1.61 -30.40 -7.20
N TRP A 258 2.64 -29.85 -7.80
CA TRP A 258 3.29 -30.38 -9.00
C TRP A 258 4.76 -30.66 -8.72
N SER A 259 5.26 -31.79 -9.20
CA SER A 259 6.70 -32.07 -9.26
C SER A 259 7.27 -31.47 -10.54
N ALA A 260 8.50 -30.97 -10.45
CA ALA A 260 9.21 -30.49 -11.62
C ALA A 260 9.56 -31.66 -12.55
N HIS A 261 9.01 -31.66 -13.76
CA HIS A 261 9.37 -32.64 -14.79
C HIS A 261 10.69 -32.26 -15.47
N HIS A 262 10.88 -30.98 -15.77
CA HIS A 262 12.10 -30.47 -16.40
C HIS A 262 12.35 -29.02 -15.93
N LEU A 263 13.59 -28.75 -15.57
CA LEU A 263 14.06 -27.41 -15.22
C LEU A 263 15.34 -27.12 -16.00
N ASN A 264 15.34 -26.00 -16.71
CA ASN A 264 16.57 -25.49 -17.31
C ASN A 264 17.50 -24.94 -16.22
N PRO A 265 18.81 -25.04 -16.38
CA PRO A 265 19.74 -24.42 -15.46
C PRO A 265 19.62 -22.89 -15.49
N VAL A 266 19.89 -22.28 -14.36
CA VAL A 266 20.08 -20.81 -14.30
C VAL A 266 21.28 -20.43 -15.16
N ARG A 267 21.14 -19.43 -15.99
CA ARG A 267 22.20 -18.91 -16.86
C ARG A 267 22.49 -17.46 -16.51
N THR A 268 23.77 -17.10 -16.46
CA THR A 268 24.23 -15.74 -16.25
C THR A 268 25.07 -15.24 -17.40
N ARG A 269 24.95 -13.97 -17.72
CA ARG A 269 25.72 -13.34 -18.78
C ARG A 269 27.02 -12.78 -18.20
N CYS A 270 28.14 -13.10 -18.83
CA CYS A 270 29.43 -12.54 -18.45
C CYS A 270 29.45 -11.03 -18.73
N PRO A 271 29.83 -10.18 -17.77
CA PRO A 271 29.87 -8.75 -17.98
C PRO A 271 30.98 -8.30 -18.95
N SER A 272 32.02 -9.13 -19.11
CA SER A 272 33.18 -8.80 -19.95
C SER A 272 33.03 -9.22 -21.41
N CYS A 273 32.50 -10.43 -21.67
CA CYS A 273 32.39 -10.96 -23.05
C CYS A 273 30.97 -11.21 -23.51
N ALA A 274 29.96 -10.87 -22.70
CA ALA A 274 28.53 -11.07 -22.95
C ALA A 274 28.08 -12.52 -23.19
N ARG A 275 28.98 -13.51 -23.06
CA ARG A 275 28.66 -14.93 -23.22
C ARG A 275 27.67 -15.37 -22.12
N LEU A 276 26.64 -16.10 -22.53
CA LEU A 276 25.69 -16.74 -21.60
C LEU A 276 26.32 -18.04 -21.09
N THR A 277 26.48 -18.15 -19.77
CA THR A 277 27.12 -19.29 -19.10
C THR A 277 26.10 -20.01 -18.23
N ASP A 278 26.08 -21.34 -18.37
CA ASP A 278 25.26 -22.23 -17.55
C ASP A 278 25.83 -22.30 -16.13
N ARG A 279 24.97 -22.15 -15.12
CA ARG A 279 25.32 -22.14 -13.69
C ARG A 279 24.98 -23.46 -12.98
N ALA A 280 24.66 -24.50 -13.71
CA ALA A 280 24.46 -25.86 -13.15
C ALA A 280 25.76 -26.43 -12.61
N GLN A 281 26.90 -26.11 -13.26
CA GLN A 281 28.21 -26.55 -12.84
C GLN A 281 28.81 -25.62 -11.80
N PRO A 282 29.57 -26.16 -10.81
CA PRO A 282 30.34 -25.32 -9.90
C PRO A 282 31.38 -24.53 -10.67
N GLY A 283 31.47 -23.25 -10.40
CA GLY A 283 32.47 -22.35 -10.99
C GLY A 283 31.95 -20.92 -11.15
N ASP A 284 32.77 -19.98 -10.74
CA ASP A 284 32.45 -18.57 -10.79
C ASP A 284 33.18 -17.84 -11.94
N LEU A 285 33.80 -18.62 -12.85
CA LEU A 285 34.53 -18.06 -14.00
C LEU A 285 33.78 -18.33 -15.30
N CYS A 286 33.76 -17.33 -16.16
CA CYS A 286 33.39 -17.48 -17.55
C CYS A 286 34.48 -18.24 -18.34
N GLY A 287 34.14 -18.86 -19.47
CA GLY A 287 35.12 -19.42 -20.39
C GLY A 287 36.14 -18.44 -20.97
N CYS A 288 35.98 -17.12 -20.77
CA CYS A 288 36.95 -16.07 -21.06
C CYS A 288 37.90 -15.78 -19.88
N GLY A 289 37.82 -16.52 -18.79
CA GLY A 289 38.63 -16.36 -17.59
C GLY A 289 38.15 -15.27 -16.61
N GLN A 290 37.11 -14.52 -16.94
CA GLN A 290 36.60 -13.44 -16.08
C GLN A 290 35.56 -13.96 -15.07
N PRO A 291 35.49 -13.36 -13.85
CA PRO A 291 34.50 -13.75 -12.86
C PRO A 291 33.09 -13.50 -13.37
N LEU A 292 32.20 -14.42 -13.08
CA LEU A 292 30.76 -14.28 -13.30
C LEU A 292 30.11 -13.56 -12.11
N PRO A 293 29.01 -12.84 -12.34
CA PRO A 293 28.24 -12.28 -11.23
C PRO A 293 27.73 -13.41 -10.31
N PRO A 294 27.35 -13.09 -9.06
CA PRO A 294 26.74 -14.07 -8.16
C PRO A 294 25.61 -14.83 -8.86
N LYS A 295 25.50 -16.14 -8.57
CA LYS A 295 24.42 -16.95 -9.13
C LYS A 295 23.09 -16.38 -8.63
N PRO A 296 22.16 -15.99 -9.51
CA PRO A 296 20.85 -15.56 -9.07
C PRO A 296 20.10 -16.69 -8.40
N GLN A 297 19.16 -16.33 -7.54
CA GLN A 297 18.21 -17.30 -6.99
C GLN A 297 17.46 -17.96 -8.13
N TYR A 298 17.17 -19.26 -7.96
CA TYR A 298 16.48 -19.99 -9.01
C TYR A 298 15.04 -19.49 -9.19
N TRP A 299 14.39 -19.14 -8.07
CA TRP A 299 12.99 -18.74 -8.04
C TRP A 299 12.75 -17.53 -7.14
#